data_9bb38040111578fff61f917a817efb8d
#
_entry.id   9bb38040111578fff61f917a817efb8d
#
_cell.length_a   1.000
_cell.length_b   1.000
_cell.length_c   1.000
_cell.angle_alpha   90.00
_cell.angle_beta   90.00
_cell.angle_gamma   90.00
#
_symmetry.space_group_name_H-M   'P 1'
#
loop_
_entity.id
_entity.type
_entity.pdbx_description
1 polymer ?
#
loop_
_entity_poly.entity_id
_entity_poly.type
_entity_poly.pdbx_seq_one_letter_code
_entity_poly.pdbx_strand_id
1 'polypeptide(L)'
;MLFRSVITQNVDNLHERAGSTSVLHLHGELTKARSELYQDIIVPMPNQGLQPDSRCEKGSLLRPHIVWFGETVPFMSTAQNYMAHADICIVIGTSLQVYPAAGLLNHLKPQIPVWVIDPHLPQSNLPMGYQWIQSKAAEGMGKLREQLLSDAYIHFK
;
A
#
# COMPACT_ATOMS: atom_id res chain seq x y z
N MET A 1 12.48 -2.16 18.25
CA MET A 1 11.59 -1.18 17.55
C MET A 1 10.85 -1.96 16.47
N LEU A 2 9.54 -2.12 16.59
CA LEU A 2 8.75 -2.81 15.57
C LEU A 2 8.67 -1.89 14.34
N PHE A 3 9.27 -2.29 13.23
CA PHE A 3 9.14 -1.60 11.96
C PHE A 3 7.79 -2.00 11.34
N ARG A 4 6.91 -1.04 11.15
CA ARG A 4 5.60 -1.23 10.50
C ARG A 4 5.55 -0.37 9.25
N SER A 5 5.27 -1.00 8.11
CA SER A 5 5.07 -0.31 6.84
C SER A 5 3.70 -0.62 6.28
N VAL A 6 3.08 0.38 5.71
CA VAL A 6 1.88 0.23 4.88
C VAL A 6 2.32 0.32 3.42
N ILE A 7 2.02 -0.69 2.62
CA ILE A 7 2.16 -0.66 1.16
C ILE A 7 0.76 -0.51 0.62
N THR A 8 0.46 0.61 -0.03
CA THR A 8 -0.89 0.90 -0.50
C THR A 8 -0.94 1.13 -2.01
N GLN A 9 -2.04 0.69 -2.62
CA GLN A 9 -2.40 1.03 -4.00
C GLN A 9 -3.31 2.26 -4.06
N ASN A 10 -3.84 2.70 -2.90
CA ASN A 10 -4.65 3.90 -2.81
C ASN A 10 -3.78 5.14 -2.98
N VAL A 11 -4.38 6.17 -3.56
CA VAL A 11 -3.72 7.44 -3.87
C VAL A 11 -4.10 8.57 -2.90
N ASP A 12 -5.02 8.30 -1.97
CA ASP A 12 -5.39 9.22 -0.88
C ASP A 12 -4.35 9.19 0.25
N ASN A 13 -4.47 10.10 1.23
CA ASN A 13 -3.60 10.20 2.40
C ASN A 13 -4.28 9.74 3.70
N LEU A 14 -5.24 8.83 3.61
CA LEU A 14 -6.01 8.40 4.79
C LEU A 14 -5.15 7.64 5.80
N HIS A 15 -4.13 6.92 5.35
CA HIS A 15 -3.17 6.24 6.23
C HIS A 15 -2.38 7.22 7.08
N GLU A 16 -1.84 8.28 6.48
CA GLU A 16 -1.10 9.33 7.18
C GLU A 16 -2.01 10.10 8.13
N ARG A 17 -3.22 10.43 7.71
CA ARG A 17 -4.22 11.08 8.56
C ARG A 17 -4.63 10.21 9.75
N ALA A 18 -4.55 8.89 9.61
CA ALA A 18 -4.75 7.95 10.70
C ALA A 18 -3.50 7.74 11.57
N GLY A 19 -2.39 8.44 11.30
CA GLY A 19 -1.16 8.41 12.09
C GLY A 19 -0.13 7.37 11.64
N SER A 20 -0.29 6.76 10.45
CA SER A 20 0.75 5.91 9.87
C SER A 20 1.95 6.74 9.45
N THR A 21 3.15 6.37 9.90
CA THR A 21 4.39 7.13 9.65
C THR A 21 5.27 6.54 8.55
N SER A 22 4.98 5.33 8.10
CA SER A 22 5.70 4.64 7.03
C SER A 22 4.69 4.10 6.03
N VAL A 23 4.34 4.92 5.05
CA VAL A 23 3.39 4.57 3.99
C VAL A 23 4.12 4.63 2.64
N LEU A 24 4.03 3.56 1.88
CA LEU A 24 4.59 3.45 0.54
C LEU A 24 3.44 3.42 -0.47
N HIS A 25 3.24 4.54 -1.16
CA HIS A 25 2.22 4.68 -2.20
C HIS A 25 2.73 4.13 -3.53
N LEU A 26 2.28 2.94 -3.92
CA LEU A 26 2.70 2.31 -5.18
C LEU A 26 2.21 3.07 -6.41
N HIS A 27 1.03 3.65 -6.31
CA HIS A 27 0.38 4.32 -7.43
C HIS A 27 0.39 5.85 -7.30
N GLY A 28 1.28 6.39 -6.45
CA GLY A 28 1.40 7.83 -6.23
C GLY A 28 0.39 8.40 -5.24
N GLU A 29 0.26 9.71 -5.22
CA GLU A 29 -0.49 10.45 -4.21
C GLU A 29 -1.26 11.62 -4.83
N LEU A 30 -2.55 11.74 -4.54
CA LEU A 30 -3.37 12.88 -4.97
C LEU A 30 -3.03 14.21 -4.28
N THR A 31 -2.25 14.16 -3.21
CA THR A 31 -1.74 15.35 -2.52
C THR A 31 -0.59 16.04 -3.27
N LYS A 32 -0.14 15.45 -4.38
CA LYS A 32 0.98 15.92 -5.19
C LYS A 32 0.60 16.02 -6.66
N ALA A 33 1.29 16.90 -7.37
CA ALA A 33 1.28 16.99 -8.84
C ALA A 33 2.68 16.74 -9.38
N ARG A 34 2.79 16.26 -10.61
CA ARG A 34 4.09 16.08 -11.29
C ARG A 34 4.05 16.67 -12.69
N SER A 35 5.22 17.07 -13.18
CA SER A 35 5.37 17.47 -14.57
C SER A 35 5.15 16.31 -15.52
N GLU A 36 4.51 16.55 -16.65
CA GLU A 36 4.35 15.54 -17.70
C GLU A 36 5.67 15.17 -18.39
N LEU A 37 6.55 16.16 -18.60
CA LEU A 37 7.83 15.95 -19.28
C LEU A 37 9.00 15.66 -18.34
N TYR A 38 8.99 16.27 -17.16
CA TYR A 38 10.08 16.18 -16.18
C TYR A 38 9.61 15.38 -14.96
N GLN A 39 9.77 14.07 -15.00
CA GLN A 39 9.21 13.16 -14.00
C GLN A 39 9.78 13.37 -12.58
N ASP A 40 10.94 13.99 -12.47
CA ASP A 40 11.61 14.38 -11.23
C ASP A 40 10.99 15.64 -10.58
N ILE A 41 10.23 16.44 -11.35
CA ILE A 41 9.54 17.60 -10.82
C ILE A 41 8.19 17.20 -10.25
N ILE A 42 8.16 17.09 -8.93
CA ILE A 42 6.97 16.78 -8.12
C ILE A 42 6.75 17.95 -7.17
N VAL A 43 5.53 18.47 -7.15
CA VAL A 43 5.13 19.61 -6.32
C VAL A 43 3.88 19.26 -5.50
N PRO A 44 3.63 19.95 -4.38
CA PRO A 44 2.36 19.82 -3.67
C PRO A 44 1.18 20.14 -4.60
N MET A 45 0.06 19.44 -4.43
CA MET A 45 -1.17 19.76 -5.13
C MET A 45 -1.64 21.16 -4.73
N PRO A 46 -1.90 22.08 -5.68
CA PRO A 46 -2.44 23.40 -5.35
C PRO A 46 -3.78 23.30 -4.60
N ASN A 47 -4.04 24.21 -3.68
CA ASN A 47 -5.26 24.20 -2.87
C ASN A 47 -6.55 24.23 -3.71
N GLN A 48 -6.53 24.92 -4.84
CA GLN A 48 -7.64 24.97 -5.80
C GLN A 48 -7.66 23.78 -6.79
N GLY A 49 -6.75 22.82 -6.63
CA GLY A 49 -6.52 21.76 -7.60
C GLY A 49 -5.75 22.25 -8.85
N LEU A 50 -5.47 21.32 -9.76
CA LEU A 50 -4.84 21.65 -11.04
C LEU A 50 -5.86 22.30 -11.99
N GLN A 51 -5.43 23.37 -12.64
CA GLN A 51 -6.15 23.96 -13.76
C GLN A 51 -5.62 23.38 -15.08
N PRO A 52 -6.36 23.41 -16.19
CA PRO A 52 -5.92 22.86 -17.47
C PRO A 52 -4.60 23.41 -18.01
N ASP A 53 -4.21 24.59 -17.56
CA ASP A 53 -2.98 25.29 -17.95
C ASP A 53 -1.93 25.31 -16.84
N SER A 54 -2.12 24.57 -15.74
CA SER A 54 -1.14 24.48 -14.64
C SER A 54 0.19 23.94 -15.15
N ARG A 55 1.28 24.69 -14.89
CA ARG A 55 2.62 24.33 -15.37
C ARG A 55 3.64 24.27 -14.24
N CYS A 56 4.65 23.44 -14.43
CA CYS A 56 5.82 23.42 -13.57
C CYS A 56 6.78 24.59 -13.89
N GLU A 57 7.81 24.77 -13.09
CA GLU A 57 8.84 25.80 -13.25
C GLU A 57 9.54 25.79 -14.61
N LYS A 58 9.60 24.62 -15.28
CA LYS A 58 10.16 24.47 -16.64
C LYS A 58 9.12 24.61 -17.75
N GLY A 59 7.91 25.07 -17.44
CA GLY A 59 6.86 25.36 -18.42
C GLY A 59 6.07 24.14 -18.94
N SER A 60 6.37 22.93 -18.49
CA SER A 60 5.59 21.73 -18.83
C SER A 60 4.28 21.66 -18.03
N LEU A 61 3.24 21.10 -18.62
CA LEU A 61 1.97 20.87 -17.91
C LEU A 61 2.18 20.00 -16.67
N LEU A 62 1.39 20.29 -15.66
CA LEU A 62 1.29 19.50 -14.45
C LEU A 62 0.09 18.55 -14.56
N ARG A 63 0.27 17.35 -14.03
CA ARG A 63 -0.81 16.37 -13.83
C ARG A 63 -0.78 15.81 -12.39
N PRO A 64 -1.84 15.16 -11.91
CA PRO A 64 -1.80 14.49 -10.63
C PRO A 64 -0.62 13.50 -10.56
N HIS A 65 0.06 13.44 -9.41
CA HIS A 65 1.16 12.51 -9.19
C HIS A 65 0.64 11.11 -8.89
N ILE A 66 -0.03 10.52 -9.88
CA ILE A 66 -0.54 9.14 -9.83
C ILE A 66 -0.01 8.33 -10.99
N VAL A 67 0.04 7.01 -10.81
CA VAL A 67 0.42 6.04 -11.85
C VAL A 67 -0.82 5.60 -12.61
N TRP A 68 -0.84 5.81 -13.92
CA TRP A 68 -1.91 5.37 -14.81
C TRP A 68 -1.65 3.95 -15.31
N PHE A 69 -2.69 3.29 -15.78
CA PHE A 69 -2.55 2.00 -16.45
C PHE A 69 -1.55 2.12 -17.63
N GLY A 70 -0.59 1.17 -17.67
CA GLY A 70 0.50 1.19 -18.65
C GLY A 70 1.76 1.96 -18.23
N GLU A 71 1.72 2.73 -17.16
CA GLU A 71 2.89 3.38 -16.59
C GLU A 71 3.65 2.45 -15.63
N THR A 72 4.96 2.67 -15.53
CA THR A 72 5.81 1.95 -14.56
C THR A 72 5.45 2.35 -13.13
N VAL A 73 5.34 1.37 -12.25
CA VAL A 73 5.14 1.58 -10.81
C VAL A 73 6.51 1.81 -10.15
N PRO A 74 6.82 3.04 -9.69
CA PRO A 74 8.20 3.44 -9.39
C PRO A 74 8.78 2.76 -8.14
N PHE A 75 7.95 2.38 -7.15
CA PHE A 75 8.41 1.89 -5.86
C PHE A 75 8.33 0.36 -5.71
N MET A 76 8.23 -0.39 -6.81
CA MET A 76 8.09 -1.85 -6.74
C MET A 76 9.30 -2.53 -6.08
N SER A 77 10.52 -2.12 -6.38
CA SER A 77 11.72 -2.69 -5.75
C SER A 77 11.78 -2.43 -4.23
N THR A 78 11.37 -1.24 -3.81
CA THR A 78 11.25 -0.92 -2.37
C THR A 78 10.18 -1.76 -1.70
N ALA A 79 9.01 -1.93 -2.33
CA ALA A 79 7.95 -2.78 -1.83
C ALA A 79 8.38 -4.24 -1.72
N GLN A 80 9.05 -4.78 -2.75
CA GLN A 80 9.61 -6.13 -2.74
C GLN A 80 10.59 -6.34 -1.59
N ASN A 81 11.45 -5.35 -1.33
CA ASN A 81 12.37 -5.40 -0.22
C ASN A 81 11.65 -5.41 1.13
N TYR A 82 10.58 -4.62 1.30
CA TYR A 82 9.76 -4.67 2.52
C TYR A 82 9.12 -6.04 2.71
N MET A 83 8.56 -6.62 1.66
CA MET A 83 7.97 -7.96 1.70
C MET A 83 8.99 -9.03 2.04
N ALA A 84 10.20 -8.98 1.45
CA ALA A 84 11.27 -9.94 1.71
C ALA A 84 11.81 -9.90 3.16
N HIS A 85 11.62 -8.80 3.87
CA HIS A 85 12.07 -8.65 5.26
C HIS A 85 10.92 -8.66 6.27
N ALA A 86 9.68 -8.85 5.82
CA ALA A 86 8.53 -8.92 6.71
C ALA A 86 8.60 -10.16 7.63
N ASP A 87 8.18 -9.98 8.87
CA ASP A 87 7.96 -11.06 9.83
C ASP A 87 6.47 -11.44 9.92
N ILE A 88 5.59 -10.53 9.54
CA ILE A 88 4.13 -10.69 9.47
C ILE A 88 3.65 -9.93 8.23
N CYS A 89 2.68 -10.49 7.51
CA CYS A 89 2.00 -9.82 6.42
C CYS A 89 0.48 -9.78 6.65
N ILE A 90 -0.12 -8.61 6.46
CA ILE A 90 -1.57 -8.44 6.52
C ILE A 90 -2.02 -7.84 5.19
N VAL A 91 -2.88 -8.56 4.49
CA VAL A 91 -3.49 -8.15 3.21
C VAL A 91 -4.90 -7.69 3.47
N ILE A 92 -5.24 -6.46 3.09
CA ILE A 92 -6.54 -5.86 3.44
C ILE A 92 -7.18 -5.22 2.21
N GLY A 93 -8.45 -5.59 1.92
CA GLY A 93 -9.29 -4.87 0.98
C GLY A 93 -8.74 -4.83 -0.45
N THR A 94 -8.15 -5.92 -0.93
CA THR A 94 -7.62 -6.02 -2.30
C THR A 94 -8.01 -7.33 -2.95
N SER A 95 -8.44 -7.24 -4.22
CA SER A 95 -8.71 -8.43 -5.03
C SER A 95 -7.45 -9.20 -5.46
N LEU A 96 -6.26 -8.62 -5.28
CA LEU A 96 -4.97 -9.11 -5.76
C LEU A 96 -4.95 -9.41 -7.28
N GLN A 97 -5.70 -8.63 -8.07
CA GLN A 97 -5.77 -8.79 -9.52
C GLN A 97 -4.95 -7.75 -10.29
N VAL A 98 -4.55 -6.65 -9.64
CA VAL A 98 -3.80 -5.56 -10.26
C VAL A 98 -2.31 -5.83 -10.17
N TYR A 99 -1.69 -6.10 -11.32
CA TYR A 99 -0.24 -6.27 -11.43
C TYR A 99 0.44 -4.94 -11.75
N PRO A 100 1.69 -4.73 -11.29
CA PRO A 100 2.58 -5.68 -10.60
C PRO A 100 2.34 -5.84 -9.08
N ALA A 101 1.50 -5.03 -8.45
CA ALA A 101 1.29 -5.03 -7.00
C ALA A 101 0.84 -6.40 -6.44
N ALA A 102 -0.04 -7.11 -7.14
CA ALA A 102 -0.49 -8.45 -6.75
C ALA A 102 0.67 -9.46 -6.61
N GLY A 103 1.75 -9.28 -7.37
CA GLY A 103 2.95 -10.12 -7.32
C GLY A 103 3.81 -9.94 -6.07
N LEU A 104 3.55 -8.92 -5.24
CA LEU A 104 4.36 -8.66 -4.05
C LEU A 104 4.36 -9.82 -3.04
N LEU A 105 3.26 -10.56 -2.93
CA LEU A 105 3.17 -11.71 -2.03
C LEU A 105 4.20 -12.81 -2.35
N ASN A 106 4.67 -12.90 -3.58
CA ASN A 106 5.69 -13.87 -3.99
C ASN A 106 7.08 -13.57 -3.39
N HIS A 107 7.27 -12.38 -2.81
CA HIS A 107 8.53 -11.98 -2.18
C HIS A 107 8.53 -12.22 -0.66
N LEU A 108 7.46 -12.74 -0.08
CA LEU A 108 7.43 -13.08 1.32
C LEU A 108 8.37 -14.26 1.62
N LYS A 109 9.02 -14.22 2.79
CA LYS A 109 9.74 -15.38 3.30
C LYS A 109 8.78 -16.56 3.50
N PRO A 110 9.23 -17.80 3.31
CA PRO A 110 8.43 -18.97 3.67
C PRO A 110 8.02 -18.93 5.15
N GLN A 111 6.81 -19.41 5.44
CA GLN A 111 6.31 -19.67 6.80
C GLN A 111 6.04 -18.45 7.70
N ILE A 112 6.13 -17.23 7.20
CA ILE A 112 5.66 -16.08 7.99
C ILE A 112 4.14 -16.11 8.11
N PRO A 113 3.57 -15.63 9.23
CA PRO A 113 2.13 -15.47 9.35
C PRO A 113 1.58 -14.49 8.32
N VAL A 114 0.55 -14.90 7.59
CA VAL A 114 -0.16 -14.07 6.61
C VAL A 114 -1.64 -14.06 6.93
N TRP A 115 -2.22 -12.89 7.10
CA TRP A 115 -3.66 -12.70 7.23
C TRP A 115 -4.21 -11.98 6.01
N VAL A 116 -5.39 -12.44 5.56
CA VAL A 116 -6.17 -11.79 4.51
C VAL A 116 -7.47 -11.31 5.12
N ILE A 117 -7.73 -10.00 5.08
CA ILE A 117 -8.95 -9.40 5.60
C ILE A 117 -9.73 -8.82 4.43
N ASP A 118 -10.78 -9.51 4.03
CA ASP A 118 -11.66 -9.08 2.95
C ASP A 118 -13.00 -9.85 3.07
N PRO A 119 -14.15 -9.24 2.77
CA PRO A 119 -15.44 -9.94 2.69
C PRO A 119 -15.43 -11.09 1.68
N HIS A 120 -14.62 -10.98 0.63
CA HIS A 120 -14.47 -11.95 -0.43
C HIS A 120 -13.02 -12.43 -0.50
N LEU A 121 -12.82 -13.75 -0.51
CA LEU A 121 -11.47 -14.30 -0.68
C LEU A 121 -10.92 -13.95 -2.06
N PRO A 122 -9.75 -13.31 -2.16
CA PRO A 122 -9.11 -13.04 -3.44
C PRO A 122 -8.86 -14.33 -4.24
N GLN A 123 -9.22 -14.31 -5.51
CA GLN A 123 -8.96 -15.44 -6.44
C GLN A 123 -7.55 -15.30 -7.04
N SER A 124 -6.53 -15.37 -6.21
CA SER A 124 -5.14 -15.26 -6.65
C SER A 124 -4.24 -16.17 -5.82
N ASN A 125 -2.98 -16.29 -6.23
CA ASN A 125 -1.98 -17.11 -5.54
C ASN A 125 -1.66 -16.53 -4.15
N LEU A 126 -2.39 -16.97 -3.15
CA LEU A 126 -2.10 -16.65 -1.76
C LEU A 126 -0.99 -17.58 -1.24
N PRO A 127 -0.09 -17.10 -0.35
CA PRO A 127 0.91 -17.94 0.29
C PRO A 127 0.28 -19.09 1.05
N MET A 128 0.91 -20.27 1.07
CA MET A 128 0.42 -21.40 1.85
C MET A 128 0.31 -21.03 3.34
N GLY A 129 -0.76 -21.48 3.98
CA GLY A 129 -0.97 -21.27 5.41
C GLY A 129 -1.52 -19.89 5.78
N TYR A 130 -2.00 -19.09 4.82
CA TYR A 130 -2.69 -17.85 5.13
C TYR A 130 -3.94 -18.08 5.99
N GLN A 131 -4.29 -17.11 6.80
CA GLN A 131 -5.52 -17.07 7.58
C GLN A 131 -6.46 -16.04 6.97
N TRP A 132 -7.70 -16.42 6.69
CA TRP A 132 -8.70 -15.52 6.14
C TRP A 132 -9.68 -15.06 7.20
N ILE A 133 -9.79 -13.75 7.35
CA ILE A 133 -10.80 -13.10 8.18
C ILE A 133 -11.85 -12.51 7.23
N GLN A 134 -12.94 -13.24 7.04
CA GLN A 134 -14.06 -12.81 6.20
C GLN A 134 -14.80 -11.65 6.87
N SER A 135 -14.37 -10.44 6.62
CA SER A 135 -14.92 -9.24 7.24
C SER A 135 -14.51 -7.98 6.48
N LYS A 136 -15.21 -6.87 6.72
CA LYS A 136 -14.76 -5.54 6.28
C LYS A 136 -13.48 -5.15 7.03
N ALA A 137 -12.66 -4.29 6.42
CA ALA A 137 -11.34 -3.93 6.93
C ALA A 137 -11.33 -3.49 8.40
N ALA A 138 -12.18 -2.56 8.79
CA ALA A 138 -12.21 -2.03 10.16
C ALA A 138 -12.56 -3.09 11.20
N GLU A 139 -13.59 -3.90 10.94
CA GLU A 139 -14.02 -4.98 11.83
C GLU A 139 -12.97 -6.11 11.88
N GLY A 140 -12.46 -6.52 10.71
CA GLY A 140 -11.46 -7.58 10.60
C GLY A 140 -10.14 -7.22 11.29
N MET A 141 -9.70 -5.97 11.18
CA MET A 141 -8.53 -5.49 11.93
C MET A 141 -8.76 -5.48 13.45
N GLY A 142 -9.98 -5.18 13.91
CA GLY A 142 -10.33 -5.31 15.33
C GLY A 142 -10.14 -6.75 15.83
N LYS A 143 -10.72 -7.72 15.11
CA LYS A 143 -10.58 -9.16 15.41
C LYS A 143 -9.11 -9.61 15.41
N LEU A 144 -8.36 -9.24 14.38
CA LEU A 144 -6.94 -9.58 14.28
C LEU A 144 -6.12 -8.97 15.42
N ARG A 145 -6.38 -7.72 15.78
CA ARG A 145 -5.70 -7.07 16.92
C ARG A 145 -5.89 -7.84 18.21
N GLU A 146 -7.12 -8.27 18.51
CA GLU A 146 -7.42 -9.06 19.72
C GLU A 146 -6.67 -10.40 19.69
N GLN A 147 -6.66 -11.09 18.55
CA GLN A 147 -5.94 -12.34 18.36
C GLN A 147 -4.43 -12.16 18.59
N LEU A 148 -3.80 -11.19 17.94
CA LEU A 148 -2.36 -10.93 18.08
C LEU A 148 -1.96 -10.53 19.50
N LEU A 149 -2.83 -9.82 20.23
CA LEU A 149 -2.58 -9.46 21.62
C LEU A 149 -2.70 -10.67 22.55
N SER A 150 -3.67 -11.58 22.32
CA SER A 150 -3.81 -12.81 23.09
C SER A 150 -2.63 -13.76 22.88
N ASP A 151 -2.19 -13.94 21.66
CA ASP A 151 -1.07 -14.80 21.31
C ASP A 151 0.26 -14.27 21.87
N ALA A 152 0.48 -12.94 21.83
CA ALA A 152 1.62 -12.30 22.48
C ALA A 152 1.66 -12.54 23.99
N TYR A 153 0.50 -12.55 24.67
CA TYR A 153 0.39 -12.86 26.09
C TYR A 153 0.80 -14.30 26.43
N ILE A 154 0.62 -15.23 25.49
CA ILE A 154 0.95 -16.65 25.67
C ILE A 154 2.46 -16.88 25.54
N HIS A 155 3.16 -16.11 24.73
CA HIS A 155 4.61 -16.27 24.49
C HIS A 155 5.51 -15.47 25.44
N PHE A 156 4.97 -14.62 26.32
CA PHE A 156 5.70 -13.91 27.38
C PHE A 156 5.52 -14.52 28.77
N LYS A 157 4.98 -15.73 28.88
CA LYS A 157 5.01 -16.57 30.07
C LYS A 157 5.95 -17.75 29.86
#